data_f5ab710776b1c5e32f6d1f239fb61eba
#
_entry.id   f5ab710776b1c5e32f6d1f239fb61eba
#
_cell.length_a   1.000
_cell.length_b   1.000
_cell.length_c   1.000
_cell.angle_alpha   90.00
_cell.angle_beta   90.00
_cell.angle_gamma   90.00
#
_symmetry.space_group_name_H-M   'P 1'
#
loop_
_entity.id
_entity.type
_entity.pdbx_description
1 polymer ?
#
loop_
_entity_poly.entity_id
_entity_poly.type
_entity_poly.pdbx_seq_one_letter_code
_entity_poly.pdbx_strand_id
1 'polypeptide(L)'
;TNFKEVSATKSKWNVTTATPIADLNAAKDAVLASVGEVVTEVYMNTATFRNMIAADEVKNRFMTVTAKANAVLLDAEARQIVESATGLTIHLYDKMFKADQYSASEKYLPDGMVVVAPSGALGSTWYGTTPEEADLLSGQSGASVSIVNTGVAITTELTVHPVNANVYASEIVLPSFERMDAVYCI
;
A
#
# COMPACT_ATOMS: atom_id res chain seq x y z
N THR A 1 -3.52 16.68 10.90
CA THR A 1 -4.11 15.34 10.62
C THR A 1 -4.04 15.10 9.11
N ASN A 2 -3.25 14.14 8.68
CA ASN A 2 -3.04 13.82 7.26
C ASN A 2 -4.15 12.89 6.72
N PHE A 3 -5.36 13.12 7.16
CA PHE A 3 -6.55 12.38 6.73
C PHE A 3 -7.68 13.35 6.43
N LYS A 4 -8.27 13.21 5.26
CA LYS A 4 -9.47 13.94 4.86
C LYS A 4 -10.57 12.95 4.53
N GLU A 5 -11.60 12.91 5.33
CA GLU A 5 -12.82 12.21 4.97
C GLU A 5 -13.63 13.07 4.00
N VAL A 6 -13.84 12.56 2.79
CA VAL A 6 -14.78 13.14 1.84
C VAL A 6 -16.18 12.71 2.23
N SER A 7 -16.75 13.35 3.26
CA SER A 7 -18.03 12.96 3.86
C SER A 7 -19.25 13.53 3.13
N ALA A 8 -19.07 14.58 2.34
CA ALA A 8 -20.17 15.21 1.63
C ALA A 8 -20.71 14.28 0.53
N THR A 9 -22.01 14.07 0.51
CA THR A 9 -22.72 13.19 -0.42
C THR A 9 -22.45 13.53 -1.90
N LYS A 10 -22.02 14.74 -2.20
CA LYS A 10 -21.70 15.23 -3.56
C LYS A 10 -20.22 15.09 -3.93
N SER A 11 -19.36 14.73 -3.00
CA SER A 11 -17.90 14.70 -3.23
C SER A 11 -17.30 13.29 -3.20
N LYS A 12 -18.06 12.30 -2.75
CA LYS A 12 -17.60 10.90 -2.78
C LYS A 12 -17.39 10.46 -4.23
N TRP A 13 -16.30 9.80 -4.51
CA TRP A 13 -15.92 9.40 -5.87
C TRP A 13 -16.88 8.39 -6.52
N ASN A 14 -17.82 7.83 -5.78
CA ASN A 14 -18.89 6.98 -6.30
C ASN A 14 -20.05 7.75 -6.95
N VAL A 15 -19.99 9.08 -6.97
CA VAL A 15 -20.97 9.92 -7.65
C VAL A 15 -20.34 10.63 -8.84
N THR A 16 -21.13 10.87 -9.90
CA THR A 16 -20.63 11.48 -11.13
C THR A 16 -20.15 12.92 -10.96
N THR A 17 -20.72 13.65 -10.00
CA THR A 17 -20.35 15.04 -9.68
C THR A 17 -19.08 15.16 -8.84
N ALA A 18 -18.40 14.07 -8.53
CA ALA A 18 -17.15 14.07 -7.78
C ALA A 18 -16.02 14.78 -8.54
N THR A 19 -15.08 15.32 -7.78
CA THR A 19 -13.91 16.05 -8.29
C THR A 19 -12.60 15.39 -7.86
N PRO A 20 -12.31 14.17 -8.30
CA PRO A 20 -11.15 13.40 -7.83
C PRO A 20 -9.82 14.08 -8.15
N ILE A 21 -9.69 14.77 -9.28
CA ILE A 21 -8.46 15.48 -9.64
C ILE A 21 -8.21 16.66 -8.71
N ALA A 22 -9.27 17.40 -8.36
CA ALA A 22 -9.17 18.48 -7.38
C ALA A 22 -8.80 17.96 -5.99
N ASP A 23 -9.38 16.84 -5.54
CA ASP A 23 -9.06 16.21 -4.26
C ASP A 23 -7.61 15.73 -4.19
N LEU A 24 -7.09 15.11 -5.27
CA LEU A 24 -5.69 14.69 -5.36
C LEU A 24 -4.72 15.88 -5.32
N ASN A 25 -5.03 16.97 -6.01
CA ASN A 25 -4.22 18.19 -5.94
C ASN A 25 -4.26 18.81 -4.55
N ALA A 26 -5.43 18.86 -3.92
CA ALA A 26 -5.56 19.36 -2.54
C ALA A 26 -4.74 18.51 -1.53
N ALA A 27 -4.68 17.19 -1.73
CA ALA A 27 -3.84 16.32 -0.93
C ALA A 27 -2.34 16.61 -1.11
N LYS A 28 -1.89 16.84 -2.37
CA LYS A 28 -0.51 17.27 -2.66
C LYS A 28 -0.16 18.57 -1.95
N ASP A 29 -1.03 19.56 -2.08
CA ASP A 29 -0.82 20.87 -1.47
C ASP A 29 -0.79 20.79 0.06
N ALA A 30 -1.61 19.91 0.64
CA ALA A 30 -1.65 19.71 2.09
C ALA A 30 -0.34 19.08 2.60
N VAL A 31 0.22 18.07 1.92
CA VAL A 31 1.51 17.47 2.30
C VAL A 31 2.65 18.47 2.09
N LEU A 32 2.66 19.17 0.97
CA LEU A 32 3.66 20.19 0.69
C LEU A 32 3.66 21.29 1.76
N ALA A 33 2.48 21.72 2.21
CA ALA A 33 2.35 22.73 3.24
C ALA A 33 2.74 22.23 4.64
N SER A 34 2.54 20.94 4.94
CA SER A 34 2.82 20.36 6.27
C SER A 34 4.28 19.95 6.45
N VAL A 35 4.87 19.32 5.44
CA VAL A 35 6.21 18.68 5.53
C VAL A 35 7.20 19.31 4.56
N GLY A 36 6.73 20.04 3.55
CA GLY A 36 7.58 20.61 2.51
C GLY A 36 8.02 19.57 1.46
N GLU A 37 7.37 18.41 1.41
CA GLU A 37 7.71 17.32 0.51
C GLU A 37 6.71 17.19 -0.63
N VAL A 38 7.22 16.83 -1.82
CA VAL A 38 6.38 16.63 -2.99
C VAL A 38 5.98 15.16 -3.09
N VAL A 39 4.69 14.88 -3.03
CA VAL A 39 4.13 13.55 -3.26
C VAL A 39 4.05 13.27 -4.76
N THR A 40 4.38 12.04 -5.14
CA THR A 40 4.45 11.63 -6.55
C THR A 40 3.67 10.36 -6.85
N GLU A 41 3.26 9.64 -5.82
CA GLU A 41 2.59 8.34 -5.96
C GLU A 41 1.21 8.36 -5.31
N VAL A 42 0.27 7.66 -5.93
CA VAL A 42 -1.06 7.44 -5.38
C VAL A 42 -1.42 5.97 -5.46
N TYR A 43 -1.90 5.44 -4.35
CA TYR A 43 -2.31 4.05 -4.21
C TYR A 43 -3.81 3.98 -3.99
N MET A 44 -4.48 3.17 -4.78
CA MET A 44 -5.90 2.89 -4.65
C MET A 44 -6.22 1.49 -5.18
N ASN A 45 -7.38 0.96 -4.82
CA ASN A 45 -7.83 -0.31 -5.41
C ASN A 45 -8.56 -0.08 -6.75
N THR A 46 -8.75 -1.15 -7.51
CA THR A 46 -9.41 -1.09 -8.82
C THR A 46 -10.86 -0.58 -8.74
N ALA A 47 -11.58 -0.87 -7.65
CA ALA A 47 -12.96 -0.38 -7.48
C ALA A 47 -12.99 1.14 -7.31
N THR A 48 -12.10 1.69 -6.49
CA THR A 48 -11.94 3.14 -6.30
C THR A 48 -11.49 3.82 -7.58
N PHE A 49 -10.56 3.21 -8.32
CA PHE A 49 -10.12 3.72 -9.63
C PHE A 49 -11.27 3.80 -10.63
N ARG A 50 -12.09 2.76 -10.73
CA ARG A 50 -13.28 2.78 -11.61
C ARG A 50 -14.28 3.86 -11.23
N ASN A 51 -14.48 4.10 -9.94
CA ASN A 51 -15.31 5.19 -9.46
C ASN A 51 -14.71 6.56 -9.87
N MET A 52 -13.40 6.72 -9.74
CA MET A 52 -12.68 7.93 -10.14
C MET A 52 -12.86 8.25 -11.62
N ILE A 53 -12.68 7.27 -12.52
CA ILE A 53 -12.83 7.48 -13.96
C ILE A 53 -14.30 7.67 -14.40
N ALA A 54 -15.26 7.25 -13.57
CA ALA A 54 -16.68 7.48 -13.82
C ALA A 54 -17.11 8.93 -13.52
N ALA A 55 -16.29 9.71 -12.82
CA ALA A 55 -16.58 11.10 -12.48
C ALA A 55 -16.57 12.00 -13.73
N ASP A 56 -17.49 12.96 -13.76
CA ASP A 56 -17.64 13.89 -14.89
C ASP A 56 -16.41 14.78 -15.07
N GLU A 57 -15.66 15.09 -14.01
CA GLU A 57 -14.41 15.85 -14.09
C GLU A 57 -13.39 15.15 -15.01
N VAL A 58 -13.20 13.83 -14.82
CA VAL A 58 -12.26 13.03 -15.61
C VAL A 58 -12.76 12.87 -17.05
N LYS A 59 -14.04 12.57 -17.24
CA LYS A 59 -14.66 12.43 -18.57
C LYS A 59 -14.59 13.73 -19.37
N ASN A 60 -14.87 14.87 -18.75
CA ASN A 60 -14.82 16.17 -19.43
C ASN A 60 -13.40 16.53 -19.85
N ARG A 61 -12.39 16.23 -19.03
CA ARG A 61 -10.99 16.40 -19.42
C ARG A 61 -10.62 15.52 -20.60
N PHE A 62 -11.07 14.25 -20.60
CA PHE A 62 -10.85 13.35 -21.73
C PHE A 62 -11.47 13.88 -23.03
N MET A 63 -12.73 14.31 -22.98
CA MET A 63 -13.41 14.90 -24.16
C MET A 63 -12.70 16.15 -24.67
N THR A 64 -12.16 16.97 -23.79
CA THR A 64 -11.40 18.17 -24.15
C THR A 64 -10.10 17.83 -24.85
N VAL A 65 -9.38 16.81 -24.39
CA VAL A 65 -8.08 16.40 -24.95
C VAL A 65 -8.26 15.66 -26.27
N THR A 66 -9.26 14.79 -26.39
CA THR A 66 -9.47 13.95 -27.58
C THR A 66 -10.33 14.58 -28.64
N ALA A 67 -11.03 15.69 -28.36
CA ALA A 67 -12.00 16.34 -29.24
C ALA A 67 -13.11 15.41 -29.80
N LYS A 68 -13.37 14.30 -29.14
CA LYS A 68 -14.36 13.27 -29.52
C LYS A 68 -15.50 13.22 -28.52
N ALA A 69 -16.63 13.77 -28.84
CA ALA A 69 -17.80 13.87 -27.98
C ALA A 69 -18.43 12.52 -27.53
N ASN A 70 -18.10 11.39 -28.19
CA ASN A 70 -18.66 10.08 -27.94
C ASN A 70 -17.59 8.98 -27.84
N ALA A 71 -16.36 9.32 -27.43
CA ALA A 71 -15.32 8.34 -27.27
C ALA A 71 -15.54 7.54 -25.97
N VAL A 72 -15.34 6.23 -26.04
CA VAL A 72 -15.30 5.37 -24.87
C VAL A 72 -13.97 5.56 -24.16
N LEU A 73 -14.00 5.98 -22.92
CA LEU A 73 -12.81 6.16 -22.10
C LEU A 73 -12.29 4.78 -21.67
N LEU A 74 -11.11 4.40 -22.14
CA LEU A 74 -10.41 3.21 -21.70
C LEU A 74 -9.67 3.47 -20.38
N ASP A 75 -9.55 2.46 -19.52
CA ASP A 75 -8.88 2.57 -18.23
C ASP A 75 -7.44 3.10 -18.35
N ALA A 76 -6.71 2.69 -19.39
CA ALA A 76 -5.34 3.15 -19.64
C ALA A 76 -5.27 4.63 -20.02
N GLU A 77 -6.21 5.09 -20.87
CA GLU A 77 -6.29 6.51 -21.28
C GLU A 77 -6.72 7.39 -20.11
N ALA A 78 -7.70 6.93 -19.31
CA ALA A 78 -8.14 7.61 -18.12
C ALA A 78 -7.00 7.79 -17.12
N ARG A 79 -6.23 6.73 -16.91
CA ARG A 79 -5.03 6.75 -16.05
C ARG A 79 -4.04 7.81 -16.52
N GLN A 80 -3.69 7.79 -17.81
CA GLN A 80 -2.73 8.74 -18.37
C GLN A 80 -3.20 10.20 -18.22
N ILE A 81 -4.50 10.47 -18.38
CA ILE A 81 -5.08 11.80 -18.21
C ILE A 81 -4.97 12.27 -16.76
N VAL A 82 -5.32 11.41 -15.81
CA VAL A 82 -5.23 11.76 -14.38
C VAL A 82 -3.76 11.95 -13.98
N GLU A 83 -2.87 11.07 -14.40
CA GLU A 83 -1.44 11.18 -14.15
C GLU A 83 -0.85 12.47 -14.74
N SER A 84 -1.23 12.84 -15.98
CA SER A 84 -0.78 14.08 -16.59
C SER A 84 -1.37 15.34 -15.95
N ALA A 85 -2.59 15.26 -15.42
CA ALA A 85 -3.26 16.39 -14.78
C ALA A 85 -2.78 16.65 -13.36
N THR A 86 -2.38 15.61 -12.64
CA THR A 86 -1.96 15.68 -11.23
C THR A 86 -0.45 15.59 -11.05
N GLY A 87 0.27 15.01 -12.02
CA GLY A 87 1.68 14.66 -11.88
C GLY A 87 1.94 13.51 -10.91
N LEU A 88 0.91 12.73 -10.58
CA LEU A 88 1.01 11.57 -9.70
C LEU A 88 1.03 10.29 -10.53
N THR A 89 1.80 9.30 -10.11
CA THR A 89 1.78 7.95 -10.68
C THR A 89 0.76 7.10 -9.93
N ILE A 90 -0.18 6.50 -10.66
CA ILE A 90 -1.25 5.69 -10.06
C ILE A 90 -0.78 4.24 -9.90
N HIS A 91 -0.89 3.71 -8.70
CA HIS A 91 -0.66 2.31 -8.37
C HIS A 91 -1.95 1.62 -7.95
N LEU A 92 -2.33 0.56 -8.65
CA LEU A 92 -3.49 -0.26 -8.29
C LEU A 92 -3.06 -1.37 -7.34
N TYR A 93 -3.69 -1.43 -6.17
CA TYR A 93 -3.36 -2.39 -5.12
C TYR A 93 -4.61 -3.15 -4.67
N ASP A 94 -4.77 -4.36 -5.21
CA ASP A 94 -5.93 -5.22 -4.96
C ASP A 94 -5.60 -6.47 -4.12
N LYS A 95 -4.46 -6.44 -3.38
CA LYS A 95 -4.09 -7.58 -2.54
C LYS A 95 -5.10 -7.79 -1.43
N MET A 96 -5.36 -9.07 -1.15
CA MET A 96 -6.29 -9.51 -0.12
C MET A 96 -5.55 -10.35 0.92
N PHE A 97 -6.08 -10.38 2.13
CA PHE A 97 -5.61 -11.23 3.21
C PHE A 97 -6.79 -11.96 3.87
N LYS A 98 -6.48 -12.97 4.63
CA LYS A 98 -7.40 -13.65 5.55
C LYS A 98 -6.80 -13.55 6.94
N ALA A 99 -7.60 -13.08 7.89
CA ALA A 99 -7.17 -13.03 9.29
C ALA A 99 -7.02 -14.45 9.88
N ASP A 100 -7.79 -15.41 9.35
CA ASP A 100 -7.83 -16.80 9.80
C ASP A 100 -8.27 -17.66 8.59
N GLN A 101 -7.98 -18.96 8.63
CA GLN A 101 -8.32 -19.90 7.55
C GLN A 101 -9.83 -19.97 7.26
N TYR A 102 -10.68 -19.63 8.23
CA TYR A 102 -12.16 -19.65 8.13
C TYR A 102 -12.75 -18.27 7.84
N SER A 103 -11.97 -17.20 7.92
CA SER A 103 -12.41 -15.83 7.67
C SER A 103 -12.60 -15.56 6.19
N ALA A 104 -13.50 -14.64 5.85
CA ALA A 104 -13.60 -14.11 4.50
C ALA A 104 -12.31 -13.36 4.12
N SER A 105 -12.00 -13.31 2.82
CA SER A 105 -10.89 -12.51 2.35
C SER A 105 -11.23 -11.02 2.43
N GLU A 106 -10.34 -10.24 3.03
CA GLU A 106 -10.46 -8.79 3.16
C GLU A 106 -9.38 -8.09 2.33
N LYS A 107 -9.68 -6.89 1.84
CA LYS A 107 -8.71 -6.09 1.10
C LYS A 107 -7.79 -5.37 2.07
N TYR A 108 -6.47 -5.35 1.80
CA TYR A 108 -5.54 -4.50 2.54
C TYR A 108 -5.89 -3.01 2.39
N LEU A 109 -6.30 -2.61 1.19
CA LEU A 109 -6.77 -1.25 0.91
C LEU A 109 -8.28 -1.29 0.69
N PRO A 110 -9.10 -0.78 1.65
CA PRO A 110 -10.56 -0.75 1.53
C PRO A 110 -11.04 0.04 0.33
N ASP A 111 -12.28 -0.24 -0.10
CA ASP A 111 -12.92 0.52 -1.17
C ASP A 111 -13.19 1.96 -0.71
N GLY A 112 -12.85 2.91 -1.57
CA GLY A 112 -12.99 4.33 -1.29
C GLY A 112 -11.81 4.96 -0.56
N MET A 113 -10.79 4.19 -0.19
CA MET A 113 -9.57 4.74 0.38
C MET A 113 -8.54 5.02 -0.71
N VAL A 114 -7.95 6.19 -0.67
CA VAL A 114 -6.85 6.62 -1.54
C VAL A 114 -5.70 7.12 -0.69
N VAL A 115 -4.53 6.58 -0.92
CA VAL A 115 -3.31 6.96 -0.20
C VAL A 115 -2.38 7.67 -1.16
N VAL A 116 -1.98 8.88 -0.81
CA VAL A 116 -1.01 9.68 -1.56
C VAL A 116 0.28 9.74 -0.78
N ALA A 117 1.41 9.43 -1.44
CA ALA A 117 2.71 9.31 -0.79
C ALA A 117 3.84 9.87 -1.68
N PRO A 118 4.96 10.29 -1.10
CA PRO A 118 6.17 10.57 -1.85
C PRO A 118 6.79 9.28 -2.38
N SER A 119 7.63 9.38 -3.40
CA SER A 119 8.43 8.26 -3.87
C SER A 119 9.53 7.91 -2.86
N GLY A 120 9.79 6.61 -2.70
CA GLY A 120 10.86 6.12 -1.84
C GLY A 120 10.38 5.43 -0.57
N ALA A 121 11.31 5.06 0.29
CA ALA A 121 11.01 4.34 1.52
C ALA A 121 10.35 5.27 2.56
N LEU A 122 9.20 4.86 3.07
CA LEU A 122 8.49 5.58 4.13
C LEU A 122 8.95 5.16 5.54
N GLY A 123 9.82 4.16 5.61
CA GLY A 123 10.35 3.66 6.85
C GLY A 123 11.33 2.52 6.64
N SER A 124 11.75 1.92 7.74
CA SER A 124 12.75 0.85 7.78
C SER A 124 12.19 -0.38 8.47
N THR A 125 12.69 -1.54 8.07
CA THR A 125 12.40 -2.78 8.78
C THR A 125 13.62 -3.14 9.64
N TRP A 126 13.40 -3.21 10.96
CA TRP A 126 14.45 -3.55 11.92
C TRP A 126 14.37 -5.03 12.24
N TYR A 127 15.51 -5.70 12.19
CA TYR A 127 15.63 -7.11 12.53
C TYR A 127 16.30 -7.24 13.90
N GLY A 128 15.71 -8.04 14.78
CA GLY A 128 16.25 -8.36 16.10
C GLY A 128 16.88 -9.74 16.11
N THR A 129 17.82 -9.98 17.01
CA THR A 129 18.40 -11.31 17.24
C THR A 129 17.36 -12.27 17.76
N THR A 130 17.14 -13.40 17.11
CA THR A 130 16.24 -14.44 17.61
C THR A 130 16.85 -15.18 18.80
N PRO A 131 16.04 -15.80 19.69
CA PRO A 131 16.56 -16.62 20.78
C PRO A 131 17.47 -17.74 20.31
N GLU A 132 17.15 -18.36 19.16
CA GLU A 132 17.93 -19.43 18.57
C GLU A 132 19.28 -18.92 18.04
N GLU A 133 19.32 -17.73 17.48
CA GLU A 133 20.56 -17.07 17.08
C GLU A 133 21.42 -16.73 18.29
N ALA A 134 20.82 -16.23 19.35
CA ALA A 134 21.51 -15.93 20.61
C ALA A 134 22.09 -17.20 21.26
N ASP A 135 21.35 -18.31 21.23
CA ASP A 135 21.78 -19.60 21.75
C ASP A 135 22.96 -20.17 20.94
N LEU A 136 22.90 -20.06 19.62
CA LEU A 136 24.01 -20.45 18.74
C LEU A 136 25.28 -19.63 19.01
N LEU A 137 25.15 -18.32 19.21
CA LEU A 137 26.27 -17.43 19.51
C LEU A 137 26.85 -17.70 20.91
N SER A 138 26.05 -18.18 21.85
CA SER A 138 26.51 -18.57 23.19
C SER A 138 27.28 -19.89 23.22
N GLY A 139 27.23 -20.66 22.13
CA GLY A 139 27.90 -21.96 22.00
C GLY A 139 27.26 -23.08 22.82
N GLN A 140 26.05 -22.90 23.34
CA GLN A 140 25.34 -23.89 24.17
C GLN A 140 24.29 -24.68 23.38
N SER A 141 24.14 -24.41 22.11
CA SER A 141 23.12 -25.06 21.28
C SER A 141 23.38 -26.54 21.07
N GLY A 142 22.46 -27.38 21.57
CA GLY A 142 22.39 -28.81 21.26
C GLY A 142 21.62 -29.12 19.97
N ALA A 143 21.05 -28.14 19.30
CA ALA A 143 20.25 -28.28 18.10
C ALA A 143 21.06 -27.83 16.87
N SER A 144 20.69 -28.37 15.70
CA SER A 144 21.23 -27.90 14.41
C SER A 144 20.53 -26.59 14.03
N VAL A 145 21.17 -25.47 14.29
CA VAL A 145 20.70 -24.12 13.95
C VAL A 145 21.49 -23.60 12.77
N SER A 146 20.80 -23.06 11.78
CA SER A 146 21.44 -22.32 10.68
C SER A 146 20.83 -20.90 10.61
N ILE A 147 21.69 -19.91 10.52
CA ILE A 147 21.30 -18.50 10.37
C ILE A 147 21.25 -18.22 8.87
N VAL A 148 20.08 -17.83 8.37
CA VAL A 148 19.89 -17.48 6.95
C VAL A 148 20.24 -16.01 6.73
N ASN A 149 19.80 -15.14 7.66
CA ASN A 149 20.09 -13.72 7.71
C ASN A 149 20.04 -13.26 9.17
N THR A 150 20.61 -12.11 9.48
CA THR A 150 20.44 -11.50 10.80
C THR A 150 18.95 -11.37 11.13
N GLY A 151 18.53 -11.93 12.26
CA GLY A 151 17.13 -11.93 12.69
C GLY A 151 16.26 -13.05 12.11
N VAL A 152 16.82 -13.97 11.31
CA VAL A 152 16.10 -15.14 10.78
C VAL A 152 16.91 -16.40 11.08
N ALA A 153 16.38 -17.26 11.94
CA ALA A 153 17.00 -18.51 12.32
C ALA A 153 16.13 -19.70 11.88
N ILE A 154 16.77 -20.76 11.38
CA ILE A 154 16.13 -22.04 11.08
C ILE A 154 16.73 -23.09 11.99
N THR A 155 15.87 -23.75 12.77
CA THR A 155 16.25 -24.84 13.68
C THR A 155 15.69 -26.15 13.15
N THR A 156 16.54 -27.18 13.05
CA THR A 156 16.13 -28.52 12.68
C THR A 156 16.33 -29.47 13.86
N GLU A 157 15.25 -30.08 14.29
CA GLU A 157 15.22 -31.12 15.34
C GLU A 157 14.96 -32.47 14.70
N LEU A 158 15.87 -33.42 14.94
CA LEU A 158 15.74 -34.80 14.46
C LEU A 158 15.25 -35.69 15.59
N THR A 159 14.09 -36.34 15.43
CA THR A 159 13.58 -37.37 16.30
C THR A 159 13.91 -38.75 15.73
N VAL A 160 14.36 -39.70 16.59
CA VAL A 160 14.81 -41.03 16.17
C VAL A 160 13.67 -42.04 16.11
N HIS A 161 12.64 -41.86 16.95
CA HIS A 161 11.50 -42.75 17.04
C HIS A 161 10.17 -41.99 17.24
N PRO A 162 9.31 -41.90 16.20
CA PRO A 162 9.56 -42.27 14.82
C PRO A 162 10.58 -41.32 14.17
N VAL A 163 11.27 -41.81 13.14
CA VAL A 163 12.23 -40.96 12.42
C VAL A 163 11.48 -39.78 11.77
N ASN A 164 11.74 -38.61 12.26
CA ASN A 164 11.13 -37.37 11.77
C ASN A 164 12.10 -36.19 11.88
N ALA A 165 11.96 -35.20 11.02
CA ALA A 165 12.69 -33.94 11.08
C ALA A 165 11.67 -32.81 11.22
N ASN A 166 11.69 -32.13 12.37
CA ASN A 166 10.91 -30.94 12.58
C ASN A 166 11.75 -29.71 12.24
N VAL A 167 11.24 -28.87 11.39
CA VAL A 167 11.91 -27.63 11.00
C VAL A 167 11.10 -26.45 11.51
N TYR A 168 11.77 -25.60 12.28
CA TYR A 168 11.21 -24.38 12.84
C TYR A 168 11.94 -23.19 12.20
N ALA A 169 11.18 -22.18 11.83
CA ALA A 169 11.71 -20.88 11.39
C ALA A 169 11.24 -19.81 12.34
N SER A 170 12.16 -19.04 12.91
CA SER A 170 11.87 -17.92 13.79
C SER A 170 12.43 -16.64 13.22
N GLU A 171 11.64 -15.57 13.34
CA GLU A 171 11.99 -14.24 12.87
C GLU A 171 11.52 -13.19 13.88
N ILE A 172 12.40 -12.24 14.19
CA ILE A 172 12.06 -11.06 14.99
C ILE A 172 12.22 -9.86 14.09
N VAL A 173 11.10 -9.24 13.75
CA VAL A 173 11.06 -8.10 12.83
C VAL A 173 10.13 -7.01 13.36
N LEU A 174 10.59 -5.77 13.25
CA LEU A 174 9.81 -4.58 13.59
C LEU A 174 9.78 -3.65 12.37
N PRO A 175 8.68 -3.58 11.64
CA PRO A 175 8.51 -2.54 10.63
C PRO A 175 8.29 -1.19 11.31
N SER A 176 9.14 -0.23 11.01
CA SER A 176 9.07 1.15 11.54
C SER A 176 8.59 2.07 10.43
N PHE A 177 7.51 2.80 10.69
CA PHE A 177 7.00 3.84 9.80
C PHE A 177 7.55 5.19 10.30
N GLU A 178 8.54 5.73 9.61
CA GLU A 178 9.30 6.91 10.07
C GLU A 178 8.74 8.23 9.49
N ARG A 179 8.04 8.15 8.35
CA ARG A 179 7.57 9.31 7.59
C ARG A 179 6.06 9.30 7.38
N MET A 180 5.30 9.07 8.45
CA MET A 180 3.83 9.07 8.40
C MET A 180 3.23 10.45 8.10
N ASP A 181 3.94 11.51 8.38
CA ASP A 181 3.55 12.89 8.13
C ASP A 181 3.59 13.27 6.64
N ALA A 182 4.38 12.53 5.85
CA ALA A 182 4.47 12.70 4.40
C ALA A 182 3.38 11.93 3.61
N VAL A 183 2.54 11.15 4.28
CA VAL A 183 1.45 10.39 3.68
C VAL A 183 0.11 11.07 3.94
N TYR A 184 -0.75 11.11 2.93
CA TYR A 184 -2.08 11.67 3.04
C TYR A 184 -3.13 10.65 2.57
N CYS A 185 -4.21 10.50 3.34
CA CYS A 185 -5.33 9.62 3.01
C CYS A 185 -6.59 10.44 2.67
N ILE A 186 -7.28 10.04 1.60
CA ILE A 186 -8.57 10.58 1.17
C ILE A 186 -9.62 9.47 1.30
#